data_04c3b0266ab6513073f45f7e6a6e0d99
#
_entry.id   04c3b0266ab6513073f45f7e6a6e0d99
#
_cell.length_a   1.000
_cell.length_b   1.000
_cell.length_c   1.000
_cell.angle_alpha   90.00
_cell.angle_beta   90.00
_cell.angle_gamma   90.00
#
_symmetry.space_group_name_H-M   'P 1'
#
loop_
_entity.id
_entity.type
_entity.pdbx_description
1 polymer ?
#
loop_
_entity_poly.entity_id
_entity_poly.type
_entity_poly.pdbx_seq_one_letter_code
_entity_poly.pdbx_strand_id
1 'polypeptide(L)'
;MSDRPANGPGPAEPVFADIDAATRRLMAALDALEAAAERRRDADRDENELASRIQALGTDRSRLADELDGSLVKTRRLERTNREIAERLDAAIGSIRAVLDVDAGEIE
;
A
#
# COMPACT_ATOMS: atom_id res chain seq x y z
N MET A 1 61.99 58.71 20.55
CA MET A 1 61.42 58.16 19.44
C MET A 1 60.68 56.86 19.74
N SER A 2 59.52 56.89 19.53
CA SER A 2 58.81 55.71 19.88
C SER A 2 58.79 54.77 18.71
N ASP A 3 59.41 53.74 18.88
CA ASP A 3 59.30 52.71 17.91
C ASP A 3 58.07 51.91 18.15
N ARG A 4 57.23 52.06 17.28
CA ARG A 4 56.14 51.21 17.27
C ARG A 4 56.57 49.83 16.95
N PRO A 5 56.24 48.89 17.77
CA PRO A 5 56.48 47.51 17.36
C PRO A 5 55.66 47.24 16.11
N ALA A 6 56.39 47.03 15.06
CA ALA A 6 55.76 46.75 13.78
C ALA A 6 55.06 45.40 13.73
N ASN A 7 55.24 44.62 14.77
CA ASN A 7 54.79 43.23 14.73
C ASN A 7 53.59 42.97 15.61
N GLY A 8 52.98 43.97 16.13
CA GLY A 8 51.72 43.77 16.82
C GLY A 8 50.64 43.35 15.84
N PRO A 9 49.69 42.57 16.27
CA PRO A 9 48.55 42.26 15.40
C PRO A 9 47.91 43.56 14.97
N GLY A 10 47.87 43.82 13.70
CA GLY A 10 47.23 44.99 13.13
C GLY A 10 45.75 44.96 13.37
N PRO A 11 45.06 46.10 13.22
CA PRO A 11 43.59 46.14 13.36
C PRO A 11 42.86 45.23 12.37
N ALA A 12 43.54 44.79 11.32
CA ALA A 12 42.94 43.93 10.31
C ALA A 12 42.90 42.45 10.72
N GLU A 13 43.73 42.00 11.64
CA GLU A 13 43.74 40.59 12.04
C GLU A 13 42.48 40.19 12.81
N PRO A 14 41.95 40.95 13.77
CA PRO A 14 40.68 40.63 14.37
C PRO A 14 39.50 40.60 13.37
N VAL A 15 39.57 41.50 12.39
CA VAL A 15 38.53 41.52 11.31
C VAL A 15 38.61 40.29 10.46
N PHE A 16 39.80 39.85 10.07
CA PHE A 16 39.99 38.62 9.32
C PHE A 16 39.59 37.40 10.11
N ALA A 17 39.88 37.36 11.41
CA ALA A 17 39.45 36.28 12.28
C ALA A 17 37.92 36.24 12.41
N ASP A 18 37.28 37.40 12.50
CA ASP A 18 35.83 37.51 12.53
C ASP A 18 35.19 37.10 11.22
N ILE A 19 35.76 37.46 10.08
CA ILE A 19 35.30 37.06 8.76
C ILE A 19 35.44 35.56 8.61
N ASP A 20 36.55 35.01 9.06
CA ASP A 20 36.83 33.57 8.98
C ASP A 20 35.82 32.81 9.83
N ALA A 21 35.57 33.27 11.05
CA ALA A 21 34.55 32.65 11.91
C ALA A 21 33.15 32.75 11.32
N ALA A 22 32.82 33.93 10.75
CA ALA A 22 31.54 34.12 10.09
C ALA A 22 31.38 33.23 8.86
N THR A 23 32.45 33.07 8.08
CA THR A 23 32.46 32.17 6.92
C THR A 23 32.25 30.72 7.33
N ARG A 24 32.91 30.27 8.39
CA ARG A 24 32.72 28.92 8.93
C ARG A 24 31.30 28.69 9.39
N ARG A 25 30.73 29.66 10.07
CA ARG A 25 29.33 29.59 10.52
C ARG A 25 28.37 29.54 9.34
N LEU A 26 28.65 30.33 8.31
CA LEU A 26 27.83 30.30 7.10
C LEU A 26 27.92 28.96 6.39
N MET A 27 29.12 28.42 6.26
CA MET A 27 29.32 27.10 5.64
C MET A 27 28.63 26.00 6.44
N ALA A 28 28.74 26.04 7.76
CA ALA A 28 28.06 25.09 8.63
C ALA A 28 26.52 25.18 8.49
N ALA A 29 26.01 26.41 8.40
CA ALA A 29 24.58 26.64 8.21
C ALA A 29 24.11 26.14 6.84
N LEU A 30 24.91 26.35 5.80
CA LEU A 30 24.60 25.84 4.46
C LEU A 30 24.62 24.33 4.41
N ASP A 31 25.60 23.70 5.06
CA ASP A 31 25.65 22.24 5.16
C ASP A 31 24.45 21.68 5.91
N ALA A 32 24.05 22.31 6.99
CA ALA A 32 22.88 21.93 7.76
C ALA A 32 21.59 22.10 6.95
N LEU A 33 21.49 23.17 6.18
CA LEU A 33 20.35 23.42 5.30
C LEU A 33 20.28 22.38 4.17
N GLU A 34 21.42 22.07 3.58
CA GLU A 34 21.53 21.07 2.53
C GLU A 34 21.10 19.69 3.04
N ALA A 35 21.59 19.29 4.21
CA ALA A 35 21.19 18.07 4.85
C ALA A 35 19.68 18.03 5.18
N ALA A 36 19.15 19.15 5.66
CA ALA A 36 17.72 19.26 5.93
C ALA A 36 16.88 19.17 4.65
N ALA A 37 17.33 19.78 3.57
CA ALA A 37 16.68 19.71 2.27
C ALA A 37 16.67 18.26 1.72
N GLU A 38 17.75 17.54 1.86
CA GLU A 38 17.83 16.14 1.45
C GLU A 38 16.88 15.26 2.27
N ARG A 39 16.87 15.45 3.59
CA ARG A 39 15.94 14.72 4.46
C ARG A 39 14.49 14.99 4.07
N ARG A 40 14.17 16.23 3.72
CA ARG A 40 12.82 16.59 3.30
C ARG A 40 12.44 15.96 1.96
N ARG A 41 13.37 15.94 1.02
CA ARG A 41 13.16 15.25 -0.27
C ARG A 41 12.92 13.76 -0.10
N ASP A 42 13.68 13.14 0.79
CA ASP A 42 13.51 11.72 1.10
C ASP A 42 12.17 11.46 1.76
N ALA A 43 11.76 12.31 2.71
CA ALA A 43 10.47 12.21 3.36
C ALA A 43 9.32 12.41 2.37
N ASP A 44 9.43 13.38 1.46
CA ASP A 44 8.43 13.63 0.43
C ASP A 44 8.32 12.45 -0.54
N ARG A 45 9.45 11.85 -0.88
CA ARG A 45 9.50 10.66 -1.73
C ARG A 45 8.83 9.47 -1.07
N ASP A 46 9.11 9.24 0.22
CA ASP A 46 8.50 8.18 1.01
C ASP A 46 6.98 8.40 1.13
N GLU A 47 6.56 9.63 1.34
CA GLU A 47 5.16 10.00 1.40
C GLU A 47 4.43 9.72 0.09
N ASN A 48 5.04 10.09 -1.04
CA ASN A 48 4.51 9.83 -2.37
C ASN A 48 4.43 8.33 -2.66
N GLU A 49 5.43 7.58 -2.24
CA GLU A 49 5.45 6.13 -2.38
C GLU A 49 4.34 5.47 -1.57
N LEU A 50 4.14 5.92 -0.32
CA LEU A 50 3.05 5.45 0.53
C LEU A 50 1.69 5.78 -0.07
N ALA A 51 1.51 6.99 -0.59
CA ALA A 51 0.26 7.39 -1.26
C ALA A 51 -0.03 6.51 -2.47
N SER A 52 0.97 6.19 -3.27
CA SER A 52 0.84 5.29 -4.42
C SER A 52 0.45 3.88 -3.98
N ARG A 53 1.05 3.37 -2.91
CA ARG A 53 0.72 2.06 -2.35
C ARG A 53 -0.70 2.01 -1.80
N ILE A 54 -1.13 3.04 -1.11
CA ILE A 54 -2.49 3.14 -0.58
C ILE A 54 -3.49 3.12 -1.73
N GLN A 55 -3.20 3.86 -2.81
CA GLN A 55 -4.06 3.88 -3.98
C GLN A 55 -4.12 2.51 -4.67
N ALA A 56 -2.99 1.84 -4.82
CA ALA A 56 -2.92 0.50 -5.38
C ALA A 56 -3.69 -0.51 -4.53
N LEU A 57 -3.55 -0.44 -3.20
CA LEU A 57 -4.29 -1.29 -2.28
C LEU A 57 -5.79 -1.03 -2.35
N GLY A 58 -6.20 0.23 -2.49
CA GLY A 58 -7.60 0.60 -2.68
C GLY A 58 -8.18 0.00 -3.96
N THR A 59 -7.44 0.06 -5.06
CA THR A 59 -7.82 -0.54 -6.34
C THR A 59 -7.93 -2.06 -6.23
N ASP A 60 -6.94 -2.71 -5.60
CA ASP A 60 -6.96 -4.15 -5.38
C ASP A 60 -8.12 -4.58 -4.49
N ARG A 61 -8.41 -3.81 -3.46
CA ARG A 61 -9.54 -4.06 -2.57
C ARG A 61 -10.87 -4.03 -3.32
N SER A 62 -11.04 -3.03 -4.19
CA SER A 62 -12.26 -2.91 -5.01
C SER A 62 -12.39 -4.09 -5.98
N ARG A 63 -11.29 -4.48 -6.61
CA ARG A 63 -11.27 -5.65 -7.51
C ARG A 63 -11.62 -6.93 -6.78
N LEU A 64 -11.02 -7.15 -5.60
CA LEU A 64 -11.30 -8.33 -4.78
C LEU A 64 -12.75 -8.35 -4.30
N ALA A 65 -13.32 -7.20 -3.95
CA ALA A 65 -14.72 -7.11 -3.59
C ALA A 65 -15.64 -7.50 -4.75
N ASP A 66 -15.33 -7.04 -5.96
CA ASP A 66 -16.08 -7.39 -7.16
C ASP A 66 -15.96 -8.88 -7.49
N GLU A 67 -14.75 -9.44 -7.37
CA GLU A 67 -14.52 -10.88 -7.57
C GLU A 67 -15.29 -11.70 -6.54
N LEU A 68 -15.30 -11.27 -5.29
CA LEU A 68 -16.06 -11.94 -4.22
C LEU A 68 -17.56 -11.91 -4.51
N ASP A 69 -18.10 -10.75 -4.88
CA ASP A 69 -19.50 -10.61 -5.23
C ASP A 69 -19.88 -11.52 -6.40
N GLY A 70 -19.05 -11.55 -7.44
CA GLY A 70 -19.24 -12.44 -8.58
C GLY A 70 -19.19 -13.91 -8.18
N SER A 71 -18.29 -14.26 -7.28
CA SER A 71 -18.16 -15.61 -6.75
C SER A 71 -19.38 -16.02 -5.93
N LEU A 72 -19.92 -15.13 -5.11
CA LEU A 72 -21.14 -15.36 -4.34
C LEU A 72 -22.35 -15.57 -5.24
N VAL A 73 -22.47 -14.79 -6.29
CA VAL A 73 -23.55 -14.97 -7.29
C VAL A 73 -23.45 -16.33 -7.96
N LYS A 74 -22.25 -16.75 -8.35
CA LYS A 74 -21.99 -18.07 -8.92
C LYS A 74 -22.36 -19.18 -7.96
N THR A 75 -21.95 -19.07 -6.72
CA THR A 75 -22.25 -20.06 -5.67
C THR A 75 -23.75 -20.23 -5.47
N ARG A 76 -24.49 -19.12 -5.39
CA ARG A 76 -25.95 -19.17 -5.26
C ARG A 76 -26.62 -19.82 -6.46
N ARG A 77 -26.10 -19.54 -7.64
CA ARG A 77 -26.61 -20.14 -8.87
C ARG A 77 -26.37 -21.65 -8.90
N LEU A 78 -25.17 -22.07 -8.50
CA LEU A 78 -24.83 -23.49 -8.40
C LEU A 78 -25.68 -24.21 -7.34
N GLU A 79 -25.89 -23.59 -6.19
CA GLU A 79 -26.74 -24.14 -5.14
C GLU A 79 -28.18 -24.33 -5.61
N ARG A 80 -28.69 -23.36 -6.36
CA ARG A 80 -30.04 -23.44 -6.94
C ARG A 80 -30.12 -24.55 -7.96
N THR A 81 -29.15 -24.64 -8.85
CA THR A 81 -29.07 -25.70 -9.86
C THR A 81 -28.95 -27.06 -9.22
N ASN A 82 -28.15 -27.20 -8.18
CA ASN A 82 -28.00 -28.45 -7.45
C ASN A 82 -29.31 -28.89 -6.79
N ARG A 83 -30.06 -27.95 -6.22
CA ARG A 83 -31.38 -28.25 -5.66
C ARG A 83 -32.34 -28.73 -6.72
N GLU A 84 -32.37 -28.05 -7.87
CA GLU A 84 -33.22 -28.47 -9.00
C GLU A 84 -32.86 -29.87 -9.48
N ILE A 85 -31.59 -30.17 -9.61
CA ILE A 85 -31.14 -31.51 -9.99
C ILE A 85 -31.53 -32.55 -8.94
N ALA A 86 -31.32 -32.25 -7.67
CA ALA A 86 -31.72 -33.16 -6.59
C ALA A 86 -33.21 -33.45 -6.61
N GLU A 87 -34.05 -32.44 -6.80
CA GLU A 87 -35.50 -32.59 -6.92
C GLU A 87 -35.90 -33.46 -8.12
N ARG A 88 -35.23 -33.26 -9.25
CA ARG A 88 -35.47 -34.08 -10.45
C ARG A 88 -35.04 -35.52 -10.25
N LEU A 89 -33.91 -35.72 -9.58
CA LEU A 89 -33.44 -37.07 -9.26
C LEU A 89 -34.40 -37.79 -8.31
N ASP A 90 -34.85 -37.10 -7.28
CA ASP A 90 -35.81 -37.64 -6.34
C ASP A 90 -37.12 -38.02 -7.05
N ALA A 91 -37.64 -37.17 -7.93
CA ALA A 91 -38.81 -37.46 -8.73
C ALA A 91 -38.62 -38.64 -9.65
N ALA A 92 -37.48 -38.74 -10.31
CA ALA A 92 -37.16 -39.87 -11.18
C ALA A 92 -37.02 -41.16 -10.40
N ILE A 93 -36.36 -41.15 -9.27
CA ILE A 93 -36.25 -42.30 -8.37
C ILE A 93 -37.65 -42.74 -7.87
N GLY A 94 -38.48 -41.79 -7.50
CA GLY A 94 -39.86 -42.06 -7.09
C GLY A 94 -40.68 -42.70 -8.19
N SER A 95 -40.55 -42.23 -9.44
CA SER A 95 -41.22 -42.79 -10.59
C SER A 95 -40.79 -44.21 -10.86
N ILE A 96 -39.46 -44.47 -10.79
CA ILE A 96 -38.92 -45.81 -11.00
C ILE A 96 -39.42 -46.79 -9.92
N ARG A 97 -39.40 -46.38 -8.68
CA ARG A 97 -39.94 -47.18 -7.56
C ARG A 97 -41.41 -47.47 -7.70
N ALA A 98 -42.20 -46.51 -8.14
CA ALA A 98 -43.60 -46.71 -8.36
C ALA A 98 -43.85 -47.76 -9.47
N VAL A 99 -43.09 -47.71 -10.55
CA VAL A 99 -43.19 -48.71 -11.63
C VAL A 99 -42.79 -50.10 -11.14
N LEU A 100 -41.73 -50.17 -10.39
CA LEU A 100 -41.27 -51.47 -9.84
C LEU A 100 -42.24 -52.04 -8.83
N ASP A 101 -42.83 -51.19 -8.00
CA ASP A 101 -43.81 -51.62 -7.03
C ASP A 101 -45.11 -52.11 -7.71
N VAL A 102 -45.54 -51.45 -8.78
CA VAL A 102 -46.70 -51.90 -9.58
C VAL A 102 -46.36 -53.26 -10.26
N ASP A 103 -45.19 -53.40 -10.85
CA ASP A 103 -44.76 -54.65 -11.46
C ASP A 103 -44.67 -55.78 -10.41
N ALA A 104 -44.16 -55.48 -9.21
CA ALA A 104 -44.12 -56.45 -8.13
C ALA A 104 -45.55 -56.83 -7.66
N GLY A 105 -46.44 -55.87 -7.62
CA GLY A 105 -47.83 -56.12 -7.29
C GLY A 105 -48.57 -56.98 -8.35
N GLU A 106 -48.21 -56.85 -9.61
CA GLU A 106 -48.84 -57.63 -10.68
C GLU A 106 -48.39 -59.10 -10.72
N ILE A 107 -47.23 -59.37 -10.15
CA ILE A 107 -46.67 -60.72 -10.10
C ILE A 107 -47.36 -61.57 -9.02
N GLU A 108 -47.87 -60.91 -8.00
CA GLU A 108 -48.64 -61.57 -6.93
C GLU A 108 -50.09 -61.73 -7.32
#